data_fa7beaf74f47c22b528a383311f3d622
#
_entry.id   fa7beaf74f47c22b528a383311f3d622
#
_cell.length_a   1.000
_cell.length_b   1.000
_cell.length_c   1.000
_cell.angle_alpha   90.00
_cell.angle_beta   90.00
_cell.angle_gamma   90.00
#
_symmetry.space_group_name_H-M   'P 1'
#
loop_
_entity.id
_entity.type
_entity.pdbx_description
1 polymer ?
#
loop_
_entity_poly.entity_id
_entity_poly.type
_entity_poly.pdbx_seq_one_letter_code
_entity_poly.pdbx_strand_id
1 'polypeptide(L)'
;MSISSETLAAAREALDSARPQGGFAKSFTQSANPISGLTFYDLEGPAKQLVPVITPIRNSIPRVPATGGIQANWRAITGVNVGNATFGVSEGNRGPVIVTRTQDYFAVYRAYGFDDYATFEATLAAQGFDDLKAITMEGLIRALMIQEEKIVIGANTSIALGVTPTPTLTTAAGGGSIAAGTQSVICVALSYEGYLGASLSGGLPLSGTRTLADGTTEQVNQGTAQQSATATIAATGGASSITASVTPVTGAFGYAWFLGAAGSEKLAAITTTGQVTLTAPPAAGAQAASAGFAS
;
A
#
# COMPACT_ATOMS: atom_id res chain seq x y z
N MET A 1 -10.54 -33.89 -81.04
CA MET A 1 -11.31 -32.65 -80.69
C MET A 1 -10.30 -31.63 -80.19
N SER A 2 -10.00 -30.60 -80.97
CA SER A 2 -9.14 -29.50 -80.47
C SER A 2 -10.02 -28.52 -79.68
N ILE A 3 -9.67 -28.34 -78.47
CA ILE A 3 -10.29 -27.31 -77.66
C ILE A 3 -9.95 -25.95 -78.24
N SER A 4 -10.91 -25.14 -78.62
CA SER A 4 -10.66 -23.83 -79.18
C SER A 4 -10.03 -22.88 -78.14
N SER A 5 -9.24 -21.94 -78.59
CA SER A 5 -8.65 -20.94 -77.72
C SER A 5 -9.67 -20.12 -76.93
N GLU A 6 -10.87 -19.94 -77.52
CA GLU A 6 -12.00 -19.29 -76.82
C GLU A 6 -12.56 -20.11 -75.66
N THR A 7 -12.71 -21.40 -75.81
CA THR A 7 -13.16 -22.26 -74.68
C THR A 7 -12.17 -22.31 -73.58
N LEU A 8 -10.87 -22.21 -73.87
CA LEU A 8 -9.81 -22.15 -72.87
C LEU A 8 -9.77 -20.81 -72.15
N ALA A 9 -10.07 -19.69 -72.87
CA ALA A 9 -10.18 -18.37 -72.29
C ALA A 9 -11.42 -18.23 -71.38
N ALA A 10 -12.58 -18.74 -71.83
CA ALA A 10 -13.78 -18.73 -71.03
C ALA A 10 -13.66 -19.62 -69.79
N ALA A 11 -12.95 -20.75 -69.85
CA ALA A 11 -12.66 -21.59 -68.69
C ALA A 11 -11.73 -20.90 -67.68
N ARG A 12 -10.72 -20.15 -68.19
CA ARG A 12 -9.85 -19.35 -67.31
C ARG A 12 -10.59 -18.19 -66.65
N GLU A 13 -11.45 -17.51 -67.34
CA GLU A 13 -12.26 -16.42 -66.82
C GLU A 13 -13.27 -16.91 -65.76
N ALA A 14 -13.90 -18.08 -66.02
CA ALA A 14 -14.75 -18.74 -65.04
C ALA A 14 -13.97 -19.20 -63.78
N LEU A 15 -12.73 -19.67 -63.97
CA LEU A 15 -11.88 -20.07 -62.84
C LEU A 15 -11.41 -18.85 -62.04
N ASP A 16 -11.12 -17.72 -62.71
CA ASP A 16 -10.72 -16.50 -62.03
C ASP A 16 -11.87 -15.76 -61.33
N SER A 17 -13.07 -15.85 -61.93
CA SER A 17 -14.31 -15.36 -61.30
C SER A 17 -14.82 -16.22 -60.11
N ALA A 18 -14.50 -17.52 -60.17
CA ALA A 18 -14.82 -18.46 -59.05
C ALA A 18 -13.78 -18.39 -57.91
N ARG A 19 -12.65 -17.72 -58.12
CA ARG A 19 -11.73 -17.43 -57.05
C ARG A 19 -12.37 -16.36 -56.14
N PRO A 20 -12.65 -16.69 -54.85
CA PRO A 20 -13.06 -15.64 -53.93
C PRO A 20 -12.01 -14.54 -53.97
N GLN A 21 -12.46 -13.28 -54.17
CA GLN A 21 -11.61 -12.10 -54.17
C GLN A 21 -11.03 -11.87 -52.77
N GLY A 22 -10.11 -12.66 -52.40
CA GLY A 22 -9.47 -12.73 -51.08
C GLY A 22 -8.47 -13.85 -51.06
N GLY A 23 -7.66 -13.91 -52.13
CA GLY A 23 -6.34 -14.52 -52.10
C GLY A 23 -6.21 -15.92 -51.53
N PHE A 24 -6.41 -16.97 -52.39
CA PHE A 24 -5.63 -18.18 -52.27
C PHE A 24 -4.20 -18.01 -52.80
N ALA A 25 -3.64 -16.83 -52.65
CA ALA A 25 -2.30 -16.56 -53.18
C ALA A 25 -1.20 -17.30 -52.39
N LYS A 26 -1.49 -17.75 -51.16
CA LYS A 26 -0.58 -18.54 -50.33
C LYS A 26 -1.41 -19.41 -49.40
N SER A 27 -1.07 -20.69 -49.28
CA SER A 27 -1.81 -21.63 -48.45
C SER A 27 -1.77 -21.29 -46.95
N PHE A 28 -0.69 -20.64 -46.49
CA PHE A 28 -0.56 -20.16 -45.12
C PHE A 28 0.23 -18.85 -45.12
N THR A 29 -0.36 -17.79 -44.63
CA THR A 29 0.28 -16.52 -44.39
C THR A 29 0.24 -16.17 -42.92
N GLN A 30 1.36 -15.78 -42.37
CA GLN A 30 1.40 -15.18 -41.03
C GLN A 30 0.71 -13.80 -41.10
N SER A 31 -0.32 -13.61 -40.33
CA SER A 31 -1.06 -12.35 -40.27
C SER A 31 -1.16 -11.87 -38.82
N ALA A 32 -0.98 -10.58 -38.63
CA ALA A 32 -1.21 -9.93 -37.33
C ALA A 32 -2.72 -9.83 -36.99
N ASN A 33 -3.61 -10.18 -37.97
CA ASN A 33 -5.06 -10.16 -37.74
C ASN A 33 -5.56 -11.57 -37.39
N PRO A 34 -6.12 -11.79 -36.18
CA PRO A 34 -6.53 -13.12 -35.70
C PRO A 34 -7.70 -13.75 -36.48
N ILE A 35 -8.32 -13.05 -37.44
CA ILE A 35 -9.49 -13.52 -38.18
C ILE A 35 -9.12 -14.22 -39.50
N SER A 36 -7.90 -14.03 -40.03
CA SER A 36 -7.51 -14.57 -41.33
C SER A 36 -6.18 -15.30 -41.29
N GLY A 37 -6.20 -16.57 -41.00
CA GLY A 37 -5.04 -17.45 -41.14
C GLY A 37 -4.44 -17.98 -39.83
N LEU A 38 -3.39 -18.74 -39.94
CA LEU A 38 -2.63 -19.28 -38.83
C LEU A 38 -1.76 -18.17 -38.24
N THR A 39 -2.09 -17.69 -37.05
CA THR A 39 -1.24 -16.73 -36.33
C THR A 39 -0.30 -17.51 -35.44
N PHE A 40 0.98 -17.45 -35.74
CA PHE A 40 2.04 -18.07 -34.94
C PHE A 40 2.74 -16.96 -34.16
N TYR A 41 2.71 -17.05 -32.86
CA TYR A 41 3.47 -16.19 -31.97
C TYR A 41 4.73 -16.94 -31.53
N ASP A 42 5.89 -16.38 -31.80
CA ASP A 42 7.13 -16.84 -31.20
C ASP A 42 7.19 -16.32 -29.77
N LEU A 43 6.64 -17.09 -28.86
CA LEU A 43 6.69 -16.79 -27.44
C LEU A 43 7.97 -17.41 -26.89
N GLU A 44 8.90 -16.57 -26.46
CA GLU A 44 10.00 -17.03 -25.63
C GLU A 44 9.42 -17.47 -24.27
N GLY A 45 9.41 -18.75 -24.01
CA GLY A 45 9.22 -19.26 -22.65
C GLY A 45 10.56 -19.26 -21.91
N PRO A 46 10.58 -19.23 -20.59
CA PRO A 46 9.53 -18.89 -19.63
C PRO A 46 9.30 -17.39 -19.47
N ALA A 47 8.22 -17.01 -18.82
CA ALA A 47 7.88 -15.61 -18.57
C ALA A 47 9.04 -14.83 -17.94
N LYS A 48 9.45 -13.72 -18.58
CA LYS A 48 10.55 -12.88 -18.08
C LYS A 48 10.08 -12.03 -16.92
N GLN A 49 10.78 -12.12 -15.80
CA GLN A 49 10.48 -11.31 -14.63
C GLN A 49 11.09 -9.90 -14.77
N LEU A 50 10.23 -8.91 -14.92
CA LEU A 50 10.61 -7.50 -15.02
C LEU A 50 10.50 -6.73 -13.68
N VAL A 51 9.92 -7.34 -12.65
CA VAL A 51 9.74 -6.70 -11.35
C VAL A 51 10.90 -7.08 -10.43
N PRO A 52 11.80 -6.14 -10.11
CA PRO A 52 12.88 -6.40 -9.17
C PRO A 52 12.32 -6.53 -7.74
N VAL A 53 12.81 -7.50 -7.00
CA VAL A 53 12.56 -7.62 -5.55
C VAL A 53 13.73 -6.98 -4.82
N ILE A 54 13.50 -5.79 -4.26
CA ILE A 54 14.52 -5.05 -3.50
C ILE A 54 14.09 -5.07 -2.04
N THR A 55 14.77 -5.85 -1.21
CA THR A 55 14.51 -5.98 0.24
C THR A 55 15.81 -5.82 1.04
N PRO A 56 16.45 -4.64 1.00
CA PRO A 56 17.76 -4.42 1.61
C PRO A 56 17.73 -4.52 3.13
N ILE A 57 16.72 -3.96 3.79
CA ILE A 57 16.60 -3.94 5.26
C ILE A 57 16.32 -5.33 5.78
N ARG A 58 15.33 -6.03 5.20
CA ARG A 58 15.03 -7.41 5.54
C ARG A 58 16.26 -8.33 5.46
N ASN A 59 17.08 -8.15 4.43
CA ASN A 59 18.26 -8.96 4.21
C ASN A 59 19.43 -8.59 5.15
N SER A 60 19.46 -7.36 5.67
CA SER A 60 20.49 -6.89 6.60
C SER A 60 20.21 -7.26 8.06
N ILE A 61 18.95 -7.53 8.42
CA ILE A 61 18.57 -7.87 9.80
C ILE A 61 18.88 -9.35 10.07
N PRO A 62 19.69 -9.66 11.11
CA PRO A 62 19.98 -11.04 11.45
C PRO A 62 18.72 -11.74 11.97
N ARG A 63 18.49 -12.97 11.51
CA ARG A 63 17.39 -13.82 11.96
C ARG A 63 17.83 -14.70 13.09
N VAL A 64 17.08 -14.67 14.18
CA VAL A 64 17.29 -15.50 15.34
C VAL A 64 16.15 -16.51 15.45
N PRO A 65 16.42 -17.81 15.57
CA PRO A 65 15.38 -18.81 15.74
C PRO A 65 14.67 -18.60 17.10
N ALA A 66 13.35 -18.79 17.10
CA ALA A 66 12.59 -18.79 18.34
C ALA A 66 12.93 -20.03 19.17
N THR A 67 13.14 -19.84 20.47
CA THR A 67 13.44 -20.93 21.42
C THR A 67 12.18 -21.58 22.01
N GLY A 68 10.98 -21.08 21.65
CA GLY A 68 9.67 -21.52 22.13
C GLY A 68 8.89 -20.40 22.79
N GLY A 69 7.61 -20.65 23.07
CA GLY A 69 6.71 -19.67 23.67
C GLY A 69 6.04 -18.74 22.66
N ILE A 70 5.24 -17.82 23.18
CA ILE A 70 4.42 -16.87 22.38
C ILE A 70 5.08 -15.50 22.23
N GLN A 71 6.20 -15.26 22.92
CA GLN A 71 6.89 -13.97 22.93
C GLN A 71 8.39 -14.14 23.13
N ALA A 72 9.15 -13.19 22.62
CA ALA A 72 10.56 -13.00 22.91
C ALA A 72 10.71 -11.98 24.04
N ASN A 73 11.56 -12.30 25.03
CA ASN A 73 11.88 -11.40 26.13
C ASN A 73 13.38 -11.09 26.10
N TRP A 74 13.74 -9.83 26.32
CA TRP A 74 15.13 -9.42 26.42
C TRP A 74 15.31 -8.28 27.42
N ARG A 75 16.52 -8.15 27.95
CA ARG A 75 16.91 -7.05 28.83
C ARG A 75 17.81 -6.09 28.07
N ALA A 76 17.49 -4.82 28.09
CA ALA A 76 18.30 -3.78 27.48
C ALA A 76 18.89 -2.86 28.56
N ILE A 77 20.11 -2.39 28.32
CA ILE A 77 20.72 -1.31 29.11
C ILE A 77 20.18 0.00 28.54
N THR A 78 19.41 0.73 29.34
CA THR A 78 18.76 1.98 28.93
C THR A 78 19.54 3.23 29.27
N GLY A 79 20.56 3.11 30.13
CA GLY A 79 21.42 4.23 30.46
C GLY A 79 22.47 3.87 31.51
N VAL A 80 23.50 4.70 31.52
CA VAL A 80 24.53 4.68 32.56
C VAL A 80 24.52 6.09 33.19
N ASN A 81 24.39 6.14 34.51
CA ASN A 81 24.31 7.41 35.23
C ASN A 81 25.70 8.08 35.33
N VAL A 82 26.13 8.68 34.23
CA VAL A 82 27.44 9.42 34.17
C VAL A 82 27.24 10.92 34.41
N GLY A 83 26.03 11.44 34.13
CA GLY A 83 25.74 12.88 34.22
C GLY A 83 25.82 13.49 35.63
N ASN A 84 25.68 12.69 36.65
CA ASN A 84 25.79 13.12 38.06
C ASN A 84 27.09 12.65 38.74
N ALA A 85 28.02 12.10 37.97
CA ALA A 85 29.30 11.64 38.51
C ALA A 85 30.32 12.79 38.48
N THR A 86 30.82 13.16 39.64
CA THR A 86 31.92 14.12 39.76
C THR A 86 33.23 13.34 39.66
N PHE A 87 34.02 13.61 38.63
CA PHE A 87 35.28 12.88 38.38
C PHE A 87 36.43 13.25 39.32
N GLY A 88 36.31 14.41 39.98
CA GLY A 88 37.30 14.84 40.97
C GLY A 88 37.08 14.15 42.32
N VAL A 89 38.07 13.44 42.79
CA VAL A 89 38.07 12.80 44.11
C VAL A 89 39.24 13.34 44.92
N SER A 90 38.99 13.82 46.13
CA SER A 90 40.03 14.24 47.03
C SER A 90 40.78 13.03 47.60
N GLU A 91 42.01 13.26 48.02
CA GLU A 91 42.86 12.20 48.57
C GLU A 91 42.16 11.48 49.76
N GLY A 92 42.16 10.15 49.69
CA GLY A 92 41.52 9.29 50.71
C GLY A 92 40.02 9.04 50.53
N ASN A 93 39.35 9.66 49.55
CA ASN A 93 37.93 9.45 49.25
C ASN A 93 37.71 8.54 48.04
N ARG A 94 36.56 7.87 48.01
CA ARG A 94 36.15 7.06 46.87
C ARG A 94 35.31 7.91 45.89
N GLY A 95 35.47 7.64 44.62
CA GLY A 95 34.61 8.22 43.60
C GLY A 95 33.14 7.77 43.68
N PRO A 96 32.25 8.49 43.05
CA PRO A 96 30.82 8.15 43.03
C PRO A 96 30.58 6.80 42.37
N VAL A 97 29.54 6.08 42.83
CA VAL A 97 29.15 4.82 42.25
C VAL A 97 28.35 5.06 40.97
N ILE A 98 28.80 4.43 39.90
CA ILE A 98 28.08 4.45 38.62
C ILE A 98 26.99 3.36 38.65
N VAL A 99 25.75 3.74 38.33
CA VAL A 99 24.61 2.83 38.27
C VAL A 99 24.22 2.64 36.82
N THR A 100 24.23 1.40 36.38
CA THR A 100 23.68 0.99 35.09
C THR A 100 22.18 0.73 35.22
N ARG A 101 21.37 1.41 34.41
CA ARG A 101 19.93 1.19 34.35
C ARG A 101 19.63 0.14 33.30
N THR A 102 18.84 -0.86 33.67
CA THR A 102 18.37 -1.91 32.79
C THR A 102 16.85 -1.93 32.78
N GLN A 103 16.26 -2.29 31.64
CA GLN A 103 14.84 -2.47 31.49
C GLN A 103 14.56 -3.74 30.70
N ASP A 104 13.55 -4.49 31.12
CA ASP A 104 13.09 -5.68 30.44
C ASP A 104 12.06 -5.29 29.38
N TYR A 105 12.23 -5.84 28.18
CA TYR A 105 11.33 -5.66 27.04
C TYR A 105 10.82 -7.02 26.57
N PHE A 106 9.66 -7.00 25.93
CA PHE A 106 9.11 -8.17 25.28
C PHE A 106 8.49 -7.81 23.93
N ALA A 107 8.44 -8.78 23.04
CA ALA A 107 7.70 -8.71 21.80
C ALA A 107 6.94 -10.02 21.56
N VAL A 108 5.66 -9.91 21.24
CA VAL A 108 4.81 -11.06 20.95
C VAL A 108 5.04 -11.49 19.50
N TYR A 109 5.20 -12.79 19.25
CA TYR A 109 5.29 -13.34 17.91
C TYR A 109 3.98 -13.13 17.16
N ARG A 110 4.09 -12.75 15.90
CA ARG A 110 2.96 -12.59 15.00
C ARG A 110 3.19 -13.46 13.77
N ALA A 111 2.16 -14.21 13.40
CA ALA A 111 2.15 -14.96 12.16
C ALA A 111 1.61 -14.08 11.04
N TYR A 112 2.17 -14.21 9.85
CA TYR A 112 1.67 -13.63 8.62
C TYR A 112 1.87 -14.61 7.48
N GLY A 113 1.00 -14.55 6.48
CA GLY A 113 1.05 -15.45 5.34
C GLY A 113 0.18 -14.93 4.21
N PHE A 114 0.41 -15.48 3.03
CA PHE A 114 -0.40 -15.28 1.85
C PHE A 114 -0.79 -16.63 1.28
N ASP A 115 -1.95 -16.68 0.66
CA ASP A 115 -2.42 -17.81 -0.12
C ASP A 115 -2.39 -17.44 -1.60
N ASP A 116 -2.02 -18.39 -2.43
CA ASP A 116 -2.13 -18.31 -3.88
C ASP A 116 -2.60 -19.66 -4.41
N TYR A 117 -3.33 -19.65 -5.51
CA TYR A 117 -3.86 -20.88 -6.09
C TYR A 117 -3.79 -20.85 -7.61
N ALA A 118 -3.54 -22.00 -8.20
CA ALA A 118 -3.65 -22.22 -9.63
C ALA A 118 -4.83 -23.18 -9.88
N THR A 119 -5.75 -22.78 -10.76
CA THR A 119 -6.86 -23.64 -11.14
C THR A 119 -6.38 -24.83 -11.98
N PHE A 120 -7.15 -25.92 -11.97
CA PHE A 120 -6.81 -27.11 -12.75
C PHE A 120 -6.75 -26.79 -14.25
N GLU A 121 -7.69 -26.00 -14.75
CA GLU A 121 -7.77 -25.57 -16.13
C GLU A 121 -6.57 -24.75 -16.54
N ALA A 122 -6.13 -23.83 -15.69
CA ALA A 122 -4.93 -23.02 -15.93
C ALA A 122 -3.66 -23.89 -15.96
N THR A 123 -3.56 -24.87 -15.05
CA THR A 123 -2.44 -25.81 -15.00
C THR A 123 -2.40 -26.69 -16.25
N LEU A 124 -3.57 -27.13 -16.74
CA LEU A 124 -3.67 -27.93 -17.96
C LEU A 124 -3.32 -27.09 -19.20
N ALA A 125 -3.76 -25.84 -19.26
CA ALA A 125 -3.47 -24.92 -20.37
C ALA A 125 -1.98 -24.55 -20.45
N ALA A 126 -1.29 -24.49 -19.31
CA ALA A 126 0.13 -24.20 -19.23
C ALA A 126 1.04 -25.40 -19.52
N GLN A 127 0.45 -26.60 -19.66
CA GLN A 127 1.21 -27.83 -19.84
C GLN A 127 2.06 -27.80 -21.11
N GLY A 128 3.36 -28.01 -20.97
CA GLY A 128 4.32 -27.97 -22.07
C GLY A 128 4.85 -26.57 -22.41
N PHE A 129 4.39 -25.53 -21.68
CA PHE A 129 4.82 -24.15 -21.89
C PHE A 129 5.45 -23.56 -20.61
N ASP A 130 4.73 -23.55 -19.49
CA ASP A 130 5.19 -23.01 -18.21
C ASP A 130 4.82 -23.93 -17.04
N ASP A 131 5.65 -24.00 -16.01
CA ASP A 131 5.29 -24.59 -14.73
C ASP A 131 4.56 -23.55 -13.86
N LEU A 132 3.24 -23.52 -14.00
CA LEU A 132 2.38 -22.55 -13.30
C LEU A 132 2.50 -22.68 -11.78
N LYS A 133 2.73 -23.88 -11.24
CA LYS A 133 2.91 -24.07 -9.78
C LYS A 133 4.21 -23.45 -9.28
N ALA A 134 5.28 -23.58 -10.06
CA ALA A 134 6.55 -22.95 -9.73
C ALA A 134 6.43 -21.42 -9.79
N ILE A 135 5.74 -20.87 -10.78
CA ILE A 135 5.51 -19.43 -10.94
C ILE A 135 4.69 -18.87 -9.78
N THR A 136 3.58 -19.51 -9.40
CA THR A 136 2.74 -19.07 -8.26
C THR A 136 3.52 -19.11 -6.96
N MET A 137 4.29 -20.18 -6.72
CA MET A 137 5.11 -20.31 -5.52
C MET A 137 6.22 -19.26 -5.44
N GLU A 138 6.88 -18.96 -6.55
CA GLU A 138 7.88 -17.89 -6.62
C GLU A 138 7.25 -16.52 -6.40
N GLY A 139 6.08 -16.26 -6.99
CA GLY A 139 5.30 -15.05 -6.80
C GLY A 139 4.92 -14.83 -5.33
N LEU A 140 4.45 -15.88 -4.67
CA LEU A 140 4.08 -15.86 -3.26
C LEU A 140 5.27 -15.56 -2.34
N ILE A 141 6.42 -16.20 -2.57
CA ILE A 141 7.63 -15.92 -1.80
C ILE A 141 8.08 -14.47 -1.98
N ARG A 142 8.03 -13.94 -3.21
CA ARG A 142 8.40 -12.55 -3.49
C ARG A 142 7.46 -11.55 -2.82
N ALA A 143 6.14 -11.80 -2.90
CA ALA A 143 5.14 -10.99 -2.23
C ALA A 143 5.37 -10.96 -0.71
N LEU A 144 5.68 -12.13 -0.13
CA LEU A 144 6.00 -12.26 1.29
C LEU A 144 7.25 -11.46 1.67
N MET A 145 8.31 -11.51 0.87
CA MET A 145 9.54 -10.75 1.10
C MET A 145 9.31 -9.24 1.07
N ILE A 146 8.53 -8.76 0.10
CA ILE A 146 8.20 -7.33 -0.02
C ILE A 146 7.34 -6.89 1.17
N GLN A 147 6.37 -7.69 1.57
CA GLN A 147 5.50 -7.34 2.70
C GLN A 147 6.27 -7.36 4.03
N GLU A 148 7.20 -8.30 4.22
CA GLU A 148 8.09 -8.31 5.38
C GLU A 148 8.95 -7.04 5.44
N GLU A 149 9.51 -6.59 4.31
CA GLU A 149 10.25 -5.32 4.22
C GLU A 149 9.38 -4.13 4.64
N LYS A 150 8.15 -4.05 4.14
CA LYS A 150 7.21 -2.99 4.52
C LYS A 150 6.88 -3.00 6.01
N ILE A 151 6.64 -4.16 6.60
CA ILE A 151 6.38 -4.30 8.04
C ILE A 151 7.57 -3.83 8.87
N VAL A 152 8.78 -4.18 8.45
CA VAL A 152 10.02 -3.78 9.15
C VAL A 152 10.23 -2.28 9.08
N ILE A 153 9.96 -1.64 7.93
CA ILE A 153 10.12 -0.19 7.74
C ILE A 153 9.00 0.60 8.41
N GLY A 154 7.77 0.16 8.25
CA GLY A 154 6.58 0.96 8.51
C GLY A 154 5.81 0.62 9.78
N ALA A 155 6.31 -0.28 10.61
CA ALA A 155 5.60 -0.91 11.72
C ALA A 155 4.51 -1.91 11.30
N ASN A 156 4.08 -2.71 12.26
CA ASN A 156 3.10 -3.77 12.06
C ASN A 156 1.68 -3.19 12.00
N THR A 157 0.97 -3.41 10.91
CA THR A 157 -0.44 -3.00 10.76
C THR A 157 -1.40 -3.72 11.71
N SER A 158 -0.96 -4.79 12.37
CA SER A 158 -1.74 -5.48 13.41
C SER A 158 -1.69 -4.79 14.79
N ILE A 159 -0.89 -3.74 14.94
CA ILE A 159 -0.88 -2.92 16.14
C ILE A 159 -1.84 -1.76 15.95
N ALA A 160 -2.86 -1.70 16.81
CA ALA A 160 -3.81 -0.62 16.80
C ALA A 160 -3.14 0.73 17.11
N LEU A 161 -3.36 1.73 16.25
CA LEU A 161 -2.90 3.10 16.48
C LEU A 161 -3.73 3.83 17.54
N GLY A 162 -4.87 3.25 17.91
CA GLY A 162 -5.81 3.84 18.86
C GLY A 162 -6.59 5.02 18.29
N VAL A 163 -7.01 5.92 19.17
CA VAL A 163 -7.73 7.15 18.80
C VAL A 163 -6.73 8.26 18.52
N THR A 164 -6.86 8.91 17.38
CA THR A 164 -6.02 10.08 17.04
C THR A 164 -6.33 11.23 18.01
N PRO A 165 -5.33 11.89 18.59
CA PRO A 165 -5.56 13.05 19.46
C PRO A 165 -6.27 14.18 18.72
N THR A 166 -7.07 14.96 19.46
CA THR A 166 -7.76 16.13 18.90
C THR A 166 -6.75 17.18 18.42
N PRO A 167 -6.86 17.67 17.18
CA PRO A 167 -5.92 18.66 16.67
C PRO A 167 -6.08 20.02 17.34
N THR A 168 -4.97 20.73 17.53
CA THR A 168 -4.94 22.12 17.91
C THR A 168 -4.97 22.98 16.65
N LEU A 169 -5.84 23.98 16.60
CA LEU A 169 -6.09 24.81 15.43
C LEU A 169 -5.67 26.26 15.65
N THR A 170 -5.10 26.86 14.62
CA THR A 170 -4.91 28.32 14.51
C THR A 170 -5.39 28.79 13.16
N THR A 171 -5.90 30.03 13.07
CA THR A 171 -6.36 30.58 11.80
C THR A 171 -5.64 31.89 11.48
N ALA A 172 -5.41 32.13 10.20
CA ALA A 172 -4.96 33.40 9.68
C ALA A 172 -6.00 33.96 8.70
N ALA A 173 -6.21 35.25 8.72
CA ALA A 173 -7.19 35.94 7.88
C ALA A 173 -6.80 36.00 6.39
N GLY A 174 -5.60 35.55 6.04
CA GLY A 174 -5.07 35.50 4.70
C GLY A 174 -4.35 34.19 4.41
N GLY A 175 -3.85 34.07 3.15
CA GLY A 175 -3.04 32.92 2.75
C GLY A 175 -3.81 31.69 2.30
N GLY A 176 -5.15 31.80 2.13
CA GLY A 176 -5.99 30.72 1.65
C GLY A 176 -7.25 31.17 0.94
N SER A 177 -8.17 30.26 0.72
CA SER A 177 -9.50 30.48 0.14
C SER A 177 -10.62 29.86 1.00
N ILE A 178 -10.34 29.58 2.28
CA ILE A 178 -11.35 29.04 3.18
C ILE A 178 -12.32 30.14 3.55
N ALA A 179 -13.62 29.89 3.36
CA ALA A 179 -14.68 30.83 3.62
C ALA A 179 -14.79 31.18 5.12
N ALA A 180 -15.22 32.43 5.39
CA ALA A 180 -15.53 32.84 6.74
C ALA A 180 -16.62 31.96 7.38
N GLY A 181 -16.52 31.73 8.67
CA GLY A 181 -17.45 30.91 9.44
C GLY A 181 -16.75 29.88 10.32
N THR A 182 -17.55 29.12 11.05
CA THR A 182 -17.02 28.03 11.88
C THR A 182 -16.61 26.88 11.01
N GLN A 183 -15.33 26.56 11.04
CA GLN A 183 -14.74 25.42 10.36
C GLN A 183 -14.39 24.34 11.39
N SER A 184 -14.48 23.10 11.01
CA SER A 184 -14.08 21.97 11.82
C SER A 184 -12.98 21.17 11.12
N VAL A 185 -12.09 20.62 11.93
CA VAL A 185 -10.99 19.77 11.48
C VAL A 185 -10.98 18.47 12.27
N ILE A 186 -10.87 17.36 11.55
CA ILE A 186 -10.67 16.02 12.10
C ILE A 186 -9.34 15.51 11.57
N CYS A 187 -8.59 14.81 12.39
CA CYS A 187 -7.33 14.16 12.02
C CYS A 187 -7.46 12.64 12.17
N VAL A 188 -6.85 11.90 11.28
CA VAL A 188 -6.73 10.44 11.32
C VAL A 188 -5.27 10.08 11.14
N ALA A 189 -4.68 9.44 12.15
CA ALA A 189 -3.31 8.94 12.03
C ALA A 189 -3.28 7.70 11.13
N LEU A 190 -2.23 7.56 10.34
CA LEU A 190 -2.04 6.49 9.38
C LEU A 190 -0.78 5.70 9.69
N SER A 191 -0.85 4.39 9.66
CA SER A 191 0.34 3.55 9.58
C SER A 191 0.99 3.69 8.20
N TYR A 192 2.16 3.06 8.00
CA TYR A 192 2.81 3.07 6.70
C TYR A 192 1.93 2.46 5.59
N GLU A 193 1.25 1.35 5.85
CA GLU A 193 0.30 0.74 4.90
C GLU A 193 -0.91 1.64 4.63
N GLY A 194 -1.48 2.23 5.69
CA GLY A 194 -2.57 3.19 5.55
C GLY A 194 -2.18 4.40 4.71
N TYR A 195 -0.95 4.89 4.88
CA TYR A 195 -0.41 6.00 4.08
C TYR A 195 -0.21 5.61 2.61
N LEU A 196 0.33 4.41 2.33
CA LEU A 196 0.52 3.93 0.95
C LEU A 196 -0.81 3.72 0.21
N GLY A 197 -1.85 3.28 0.92
CA GLY A 197 -3.19 3.11 0.37
C GLY A 197 -4.02 4.39 0.28
N ALA A 198 -3.55 5.49 0.89
CA ALA A 198 -4.27 6.75 0.96
C ALA A 198 -3.98 7.66 -0.23
N SER A 199 -5.01 8.31 -0.76
CA SER A 199 -4.87 9.36 -1.76
C SER A 199 -5.97 10.40 -1.62
N LEU A 200 -5.71 11.64 -2.08
CA LEU A 200 -6.74 12.70 -2.02
C LEU A 200 -7.94 12.40 -2.90
N SER A 201 -7.75 11.68 -4.00
CA SER A 201 -8.81 11.30 -4.94
C SER A 201 -9.52 9.99 -4.57
N GLY A 202 -8.78 9.02 -4.06
CA GLY A 202 -9.30 7.71 -3.69
C GLY A 202 -9.76 7.61 -2.23
N GLY A 203 -9.35 8.57 -1.39
CA GLY A 203 -9.62 8.55 0.04
C GLY A 203 -8.63 7.72 0.84
N LEU A 204 -9.00 7.46 2.09
CA LEU A 204 -8.29 6.55 3.00
C LEU A 204 -8.88 5.15 2.92
N PRO A 205 -8.06 4.11 3.08
CA PRO A 205 -8.56 2.75 3.19
C PRO A 205 -9.41 2.62 4.48
N LEU A 206 -10.59 2.00 4.33
CA LEU A 206 -11.51 1.74 5.44
C LEU A 206 -11.28 0.32 5.97
N SER A 207 -11.44 0.12 7.27
CA SER A 207 -11.52 -1.22 7.82
C SER A 207 -12.69 -2.00 7.21
N GLY A 208 -12.50 -3.27 7.00
CA GLY A 208 -13.50 -4.15 6.41
C GLY A 208 -13.44 -5.55 7.02
N THR A 209 -14.38 -6.38 6.64
CA THR A 209 -14.38 -7.79 6.98
C THR A 209 -13.98 -8.63 5.76
N ARG A 210 -13.10 -9.60 5.96
CA ARG A 210 -12.74 -10.61 4.98
C ARG A 210 -13.34 -11.96 5.41
N THR A 211 -13.99 -12.64 4.49
CA THR A 211 -14.43 -14.03 4.72
C THR A 211 -13.29 -14.95 4.31
N LEU A 212 -12.86 -15.79 5.24
CA LEU A 212 -11.85 -16.80 5.01
C LEU A 212 -12.43 -18.03 4.30
N ALA A 213 -11.57 -18.93 3.81
CA ALA A 213 -11.97 -20.13 3.09
C ALA A 213 -12.79 -21.10 3.94
N ASP A 214 -12.66 -21.05 5.26
CA ASP A 214 -13.43 -21.85 6.23
C ASP A 214 -14.81 -21.25 6.56
N GLY A 215 -15.16 -20.11 5.93
CA GLY A 215 -16.40 -19.39 6.16
C GLY A 215 -16.39 -18.46 7.38
N THR A 216 -15.31 -18.40 8.14
CA THR A 216 -15.17 -17.44 9.24
C THR A 216 -14.88 -16.04 8.70
N THR A 217 -15.22 -15.02 9.48
CA THR A 217 -14.94 -13.62 9.12
C THR A 217 -13.81 -13.05 9.98
N GLU A 218 -12.87 -12.40 9.32
CA GLU A 218 -11.78 -11.69 9.95
C GLU A 218 -11.93 -10.18 9.75
N GLN A 219 -11.71 -9.40 10.81
CA GLN A 219 -11.64 -7.95 10.70
C GLN A 219 -10.29 -7.55 10.09
N VAL A 220 -10.33 -6.88 8.95
CA VAL A 220 -9.14 -6.38 8.27
C VAL A 220 -9.01 -4.89 8.54
N ASN A 221 -8.01 -4.51 9.34
CA ASN A 221 -7.64 -3.13 9.55
C ASN A 221 -6.67 -2.71 8.45
N GLN A 222 -6.96 -1.56 7.81
CA GLN A 222 -6.16 -1.09 6.67
C GLN A 222 -5.20 0.05 7.04
N GLY A 223 -4.78 0.07 8.29
CA GLY A 223 -3.73 0.97 8.75
C GLY A 223 -4.20 2.40 9.05
N THR A 224 -5.49 2.61 9.28
CA THR A 224 -6.04 3.89 9.76
C THR A 224 -6.32 3.82 11.26
N ALA A 225 -5.97 4.84 12.03
CA ALA A 225 -6.41 5.01 13.41
C ALA A 225 -7.88 5.42 13.46
N GLN A 226 -8.50 5.33 14.64
CA GLN A 226 -9.77 6.00 14.85
C GLN A 226 -9.60 7.51 14.67
N GLN A 227 -10.62 8.16 14.09
CA GLN A 227 -10.60 9.61 13.91
C GLN A 227 -10.52 10.35 15.24
N SER A 228 -9.91 11.52 15.24
CA SER A 228 -9.91 12.42 16.39
C SER A 228 -11.31 12.94 16.68
N ALA A 229 -11.52 13.47 17.88
CA ALA A 229 -12.64 14.35 18.11
C ALA A 229 -12.54 15.57 17.18
N THR A 230 -13.69 16.14 16.82
CA THR A 230 -13.78 17.34 15.99
C THR A 230 -13.23 18.55 16.74
N ALA A 231 -12.26 19.23 16.17
CA ALA A 231 -11.79 20.53 16.62
C ALA A 231 -12.43 21.63 15.77
N THR A 232 -12.91 22.70 16.38
CA THR A 232 -13.57 23.80 15.67
C THR A 232 -12.82 25.11 15.83
N ILE A 233 -12.82 25.93 14.78
CA ILE A 233 -12.25 27.28 14.79
C ILE A 233 -13.08 28.22 13.93
N ALA A 234 -13.18 29.48 14.32
CA ALA A 234 -13.83 30.51 13.53
C ALA A 234 -12.82 31.10 12.53
N ALA A 235 -13.05 30.86 11.23
CA ALA A 235 -12.31 31.50 10.14
C ALA A 235 -12.84 32.93 9.95
N THR A 236 -11.95 33.91 10.00
CA THR A 236 -12.29 35.34 9.91
C THR A 236 -11.84 35.87 8.55
N GLY A 237 -12.76 35.97 7.60
CA GLY A 237 -12.48 36.50 6.25
C GLY A 237 -12.61 35.45 5.15
N GLY A 238 -12.81 35.91 3.91
CA GLY A 238 -13.03 35.06 2.74
C GLY A 238 -11.76 34.44 2.12
N ALA A 239 -10.59 34.65 2.72
CA ALA A 239 -9.29 34.17 2.23
C ALA A 239 -8.48 33.53 3.37
N SER A 240 -9.16 32.92 4.32
CA SER A 240 -8.51 32.35 5.52
C SER A 240 -7.72 31.08 5.21
N SER A 241 -6.69 30.85 6.00
CA SER A 241 -5.98 29.57 6.12
C SER A 241 -6.09 29.05 7.55
N ILE A 242 -6.06 27.73 7.71
CA ILE A 242 -6.13 27.05 9.01
C ILE A 242 -4.89 26.18 9.15
N THR A 243 -4.10 26.43 10.19
CA THR A 243 -3.00 25.57 10.57
C THR A 243 -3.49 24.63 11.67
N ALA A 244 -3.35 23.35 11.45
CA ALA A 244 -3.71 22.31 12.38
C ALA A 244 -2.46 21.53 12.79
N SER A 245 -2.36 21.17 14.07
CA SER A 245 -1.29 20.32 14.60
C SER A 245 -1.86 19.30 15.57
N VAL A 246 -1.27 18.10 15.57
CA VAL A 246 -1.66 16.99 16.43
C VAL A 246 -0.45 16.45 17.18
N THR A 247 -0.65 15.99 18.41
CA THR A 247 0.38 15.28 19.15
C THR A 247 0.74 13.99 18.40
N PRO A 248 2.04 13.70 18.18
CA PRO A 248 2.46 12.49 17.46
C PRO A 248 1.89 11.22 18.08
N VAL A 249 1.35 10.35 17.23
CA VAL A 249 0.84 9.03 17.61
C VAL A 249 1.95 8.01 17.41
N THR A 250 2.24 7.19 18.41
CA THR A 250 3.25 6.14 18.31
C THR A 250 2.85 5.11 17.24
N GLY A 251 3.74 4.85 16.29
CA GLY A 251 3.46 3.94 15.16
C GLY A 251 2.81 4.62 13.95
N ALA A 252 2.41 5.89 14.05
CA ALA A 252 1.90 6.63 12.90
C ALA A 252 3.05 7.05 11.97
N PHE A 253 2.86 6.82 10.68
CA PHE A 253 3.75 7.28 9.61
C PHE A 253 3.26 8.59 8.98
N GLY A 254 1.94 8.76 8.89
CA GLY A 254 1.31 9.93 8.29
C GLY A 254 0.01 10.31 8.99
N TYR A 255 -0.56 11.42 8.55
CA TYR A 255 -1.78 11.98 9.08
C TYR A 255 -2.67 12.45 7.93
N ALA A 256 -3.94 12.11 7.98
CA ALA A 256 -4.95 12.60 7.07
C ALA A 256 -5.82 13.65 7.76
N TRP A 257 -6.08 14.74 7.07
CA TRP A 257 -6.76 15.93 7.59
C TRP A 257 -8.06 16.14 6.86
N PHE A 258 -9.14 16.21 7.60
CA PHE A 258 -10.48 16.48 7.10
C PHE A 258 -10.90 17.88 7.52
N LEU A 259 -11.47 18.62 6.61
CA LEU A 259 -11.91 20.01 6.81
C LEU A 259 -13.35 20.17 6.32
N GLY A 260 -14.14 20.96 7.02
CA GLY A 260 -15.51 21.30 6.60
C GLY A 260 -16.33 21.91 7.71
N ALA A 261 -17.63 21.95 7.52
CA ALA A 261 -18.56 22.23 8.62
C ALA A 261 -18.66 20.99 9.50
N ALA A 262 -18.93 21.18 10.79
CA ALA A 262 -19.04 20.08 11.75
C ALA A 262 -20.06 19.03 11.29
N GLY A 263 -19.61 17.78 11.20
CA GLY A 263 -20.37 16.65 10.69
C GLY A 263 -20.38 16.50 9.17
N SER A 264 -19.63 17.34 8.44
CA SER A 264 -19.51 17.31 6.98
C SER A 264 -18.07 17.48 6.51
N GLU A 265 -17.13 17.15 7.38
CA GLU A 265 -15.70 17.25 7.12
C GLU A 265 -15.30 16.28 5.99
N LYS A 266 -14.50 16.75 5.05
CA LYS A 266 -13.98 15.98 3.92
C LYS A 266 -12.47 16.01 3.88
N LEU A 267 -11.87 14.99 3.28
CA LEU A 267 -10.43 14.85 3.16
C LEU A 267 -9.84 16.05 2.39
N ALA A 268 -8.97 16.79 3.06
CA ALA A 268 -8.36 18.00 2.53
C ALA A 268 -6.86 17.84 2.27
N ALA A 269 -6.15 17.07 3.11
CA ALA A 269 -4.72 16.88 2.98
C ALA A 269 -4.27 15.56 3.60
N ILE A 270 -3.13 15.04 3.12
CA ILE A 270 -2.41 13.92 3.71
C ILE A 270 -0.96 14.36 3.89
N THR A 271 -0.42 14.22 5.10
CA THR A 271 0.94 14.66 5.45
C THR A 271 1.70 13.56 6.16
N THR A 272 3.02 13.60 6.09
CA THR A 272 3.91 12.75 6.90
C THR A 272 4.30 13.39 8.23
N THR A 273 3.87 14.63 8.43
CA THR A 273 4.11 15.38 9.67
C THR A 273 2.80 15.59 10.42
N GLY A 274 2.85 15.65 11.74
CA GLY A 274 1.70 15.96 12.59
C GLY A 274 1.21 17.42 12.51
N GLN A 275 1.54 18.13 11.43
CA GLN A 275 1.13 19.51 11.21
C GLN A 275 0.79 19.74 9.73
N VAL A 276 -0.22 20.59 9.48
CA VAL A 276 -0.64 20.98 8.14
C VAL A 276 -1.15 22.42 8.14
N THR A 277 -0.98 23.12 7.02
CA THR A 277 -1.67 24.39 6.76
C THR A 277 -2.64 24.17 5.61
N LEU A 278 -3.93 24.21 5.94
CA LEU A 278 -5.03 24.08 5.00
C LEU A 278 -5.33 25.46 4.40
N THR A 279 -5.18 25.58 3.10
CA THR A 279 -5.34 26.84 2.38
C THR A 279 -6.56 26.89 1.48
N ALA A 280 -7.18 25.74 1.21
CA ALA A 280 -8.35 25.63 0.36
C ALA A 280 -9.38 24.67 0.96
N PRO A 281 -10.68 24.83 0.63
CA PRO A 281 -11.68 23.83 0.94
C PRO A 281 -11.38 22.50 0.21
N PRO A 282 -11.77 21.36 0.79
CA PRO A 282 -11.58 20.07 0.14
C PRO A 282 -12.39 19.98 -1.17
N ALA A 283 -11.96 19.10 -2.08
CA ALA A 283 -12.68 18.84 -3.31
C ALA A 283 -14.11 18.33 -3.03
N ALA A 284 -15.06 18.69 -3.91
CA ALA A 284 -16.47 18.34 -3.71
C ALA A 284 -16.72 16.83 -3.56
N GLY A 285 -15.97 15.98 -4.28
CA GLY A 285 -16.04 14.52 -4.23
C GLY A 285 -15.10 13.86 -3.23
N ALA A 286 -14.37 14.64 -2.39
CA ALA A 286 -13.44 14.06 -1.42
C ALA A 286 -14.19 13.22 -0.38
N GLN A 287 -13.52 12.20 0.14
CA GLN A 287 -14.04 11.29 1.15
C GLN A 287 -14.46 12.07 2.40
N ALA A 288 -15.65 11.76 2.91
CA ALA A 288 -16.12 12.30 4.20
C ALA A 288 -15.42 11.60 5.37
N ALA A 289 -15.23 12.33 6.47
CA ALA A 289 -14.82 11.72 7.72
C ALA A 289 -15.85 10.68 8.15
N SER A 290 -15.39 9.51 8.59
CA SER A 290 -16.25 8.37 8.90
C SER A 290 -15.81 7.68 10.20
N ALA A 291 -16.78 7.24 10.98
CA ALA A 291 -16.55 6.36 12.11
C ALA A 291 -16.00 4.96 11.70
N GLY A 292 -15.98 4.64 10.42
CA GLY A 292 -15.39 3.41 9.89
C GLY A 292 -13.85 3.40 9.82
N PHE A 293 -13.19 4.48 10.22
CA PHE A 293 -11.76 4.47 10.48
C PHE A 293 -11.56 3.79 11.83
N ALA A 294 -11.03 2.59 11.78
CA ALA A 294 -10.77 1.78 12.97
C ALA A 294 -9.34 1.28 12.96
N SER A 295 -8.70 1.34 14.10
CA SER A 295 -7.37 0.78 14.33
C SER A 295 -7.45 -0.71 14.62
#